data_2f1c596d7d0f1f3c2098044b6ec3b918
#
_entry.id   2f1c596d7d0f1f3c2098044b6ec3b918
#
_cell.length_a   1.000
_cell.length_b   1.000
_cell.length_c   1.000
_cell.angle_alpha   90.00
_cell.angle_beta   90.00
_cell.angle_gamma   90.00
#
_symmetry.space_group_name_H-M   'P 1'
#
loop_
_entity.id
_entity.type
_entity.pdbx_description
1 polymer ?
#
loop_
_entity_poly.entity_id
_entity_poly.type
_entity_poly.pdbx_seq_one_letter_code
_entity_poly.pdbx_strand_id
1 'polypeptide(L)'
;MSSNRFETGRAMTWARSLMGFLLFIALPILDAQTCTTQARMSDGVRNDLSNVAMNLAQSIKDGNSAKVQAATIAEFASASAFASTASVVQSTAPKLAGDTLRVTQVYQLDVQGRKAGDTSEADFSCALSGTTSETDFSISGLPPGLYGFAMVEANGDRPWLLSFLLRQDSGLWKLAGFYPHSRSLAGHDGLWYWTTARADVKAKEPWLAWVYFGDADVLLRPADFATSTNLDRLRAEQTAAAPPELINGISQDNPLVIKGSNGKEYRFTSFAAEGSDDGKQVKLVLHMSADYIADPDAAKVRNRAATAALFDAHKELREAFNSVWTFADSPGQLPLLTQENISEIP
;
A
#
# COMPACT_ATOMS: atom_id res chain seq x y z
N MET A 1 16.62 -36.52 90.52
CA MET A 1 15.82 -37.67 90.90
C MET A 1 15.16 -38.13 89.64
N SER A 2 15.59 -39.28 89.17
CA SER A 2 14.81 -40.42 88.72
C SER A 2 14.01 -40.20 87.42
N SER A 3 14.01 -41.00 86.43
CA SER A 3 14.50 -42.36 86.13
C SER A 3 13.98 -42.71 84.74
N ASN A 4 14.86 -43.30 83.96
CA ASN A 4 14.66 -44.29 82.88
C ASN A 4 13.24 -44.66 82.39
N ARG A 5 13.03 -44.81 81.08
CA ARG A 5 13.09 -46.15 80.47
C ARG A 5 13.05 -46.08 78.94
N PHE A 6 13.87 -46.94 78.37
CA PHE A 6 13.87 -47.39 76.98
C PHE A 6 12.55 -48.08 76.62
N GLU A 7 12.04 -47.93 75.37
CA GLU A 7 11.53 -49.10 74.67
C GLU A 7 11.59 -48.90 73.11
N THR A 8 12.07 -49.92 72.51
CA THR A 8 12.31 -50.18 71.08
C THR A 8 11.01 -50.40 70.33
N GLY A 9 10.91 -49.94 69.11
CA GLY A 9 9.75 -50.30 68.26
C GLY A 9 9.86 -49.89 66.79
N ARG A 10 10.37 -50.79 66.00
CA ARG A 10 10.08 -51.07 64.57
C ARG A 10 10.09 -49.94 63.56
N ALA A 11 11.06 -50.02 62.71
CA ALA A 11 11.11 -49.41 61.37
C ALA A 11 9.92 -49.93 60.49
N MET A 12 9.15 -49.00 59.96
CA MET A 12 8.16 -49.26 58.93
C MET A 12 8.51 -48.48 57.70
N THR A 13 9.11 -49.15 56.71
CA THR A 13 9.47 -48.68 55.39
C THR A 13 8.24 -48.35 54.58
N TRP A 14 7.97 -47.09 54.35
CA TRP A 14 6.98 -46.64 53.36
C TRP A 14 7.70 -46.34 52.06
N ALA A 15 7.56 -47.27 51.10
CA ALA A 15 7.92 -47.01 49.71
C ALA A 15 6.96 -45.96 49.14
N ARG A 16 7.41 -44.75 48.92
CA ARG A 16 6.72 -43.69 48.15
C ARG A 16 7.03 -43.92 46.67
N SER A 17 6.07 -44.53 45.96
CA SER A 17 5.98 -44.52 44.49
C SER A 17 5.80 -43.07 44.02
N LEU A 18 6.86 -42.45 43.53
CA LEU A 18 6.79 -41.20 42.74
C LEU A 18 6.32 -41.55 41.35
N MET A 19 5.00 -41.51 41.17
CA MET A 19 4.38 -41.53 39.84
C MET A 19 4.56 -40.18 39.22
N GLY A 20 5.62 -40.03 38.40
CA GLY A 20 5.92 -38.82 37.65
C GLY A 20 4.83 -38.60 36.58
N PHE A 21 3.93 -37.64 36.80
CA PHE A 21 2.98 -37.13 35.83
C PHE A 21 3.76 -36.23 34.87
N LEU A 22 4.21 -36.76 33.72
CA LEU A 22 4.70 -35.97 32.60
C LEU A 22 3.53 -35.15 32.04
N LEU A 23 3.41 -33.90 32.49
CA LEU A 23 2.53 -32.90 31.88
C LEU A 23 3.11 -32.60 30.51
N PHE A 24 2.59 -33.21 29.45
CA PHE A 24 2.77 -32.75 28.09
C PHE A 24 2.04 -31.40 27.96
N ILE A 25 2.75 -30.30 28.15
CA ILE A 25 2.31 -28.96 27.74
C ILE A 25 2.32 -29.02 26.23
N ALA A 26 1.15 -29.26 25.61
CA ALA A 26 0.94 -28.98 24.20
C ALA A 26 1.07 -27.45 24.05
N LEU A 27 2.25 -26.98 23.68
CA LEU A 27 2.43 -25.60 23.22
C LEU A 27 1.50 -25.44 22.00
N PRO A 28 0.62 -24.44 21.96
CA PRO A 28 -0.10 -24.12 20.76
C PRO A 28 0.96 -23.89 19.68
N ILE A 29 0.90 -24.66 18.59
CA ILE A 29 1.62 -24.37 17.37
C ILE A 29 0.99 -23.04 16.93
N LEU A 30 1.66 -21.92 17.22
CA LEU A 30 1.37 -20.66 16.57
C LEU A 30 1.53 -20.93 15.07
N ASP A 31 0.44 -20.77 14.31
CA ASP A 31 0.45 -20.82 12.86
C ASP A 31 1.42 -19.74 12.38
N ALA A 32 2.69 -20.13 12.23
CA ALA A 32 3.76 -19.21 11.87
C ALA A 32 3.59 -18.85 10.40
N GLN A 33 3.04 -17.67 10.15
CA GLN A 33 3.10 -17.05 8.84
C GLN A 33 4.57 -16.78 8.54
N THR A 34 5.09 -17.34 7.45
CA THR A 34 6.52 -17.22 7.17
C THR A 34 6.76 -16.55 5.82
N CYS A 35 7.80 -15.71 5.79
CA CYS A 35 8.30 -15.10 4.57
C CYS A 35 9.68 -15.64 4.22
N THR A 36 9.85 -16.06 2.97
CA THR A 36 11.14 -16.43 2.40
C THR A 36 11.54 -15.42 1.34
N THR A 37 12.62 -14.69 1.61
CA THR A 37 13.16 -13.71 0.66
C THR A 37 13.89 -14.38 -0.50
N GLN A 38 14.04 -13.70 -1.61
CA GLN A 38 14.73 -14.17 -2.82
C GLN A 38 16.10 -14.80 -2.54
N ALA A 39 16.87 -14.24 -1.60
CA ALA A 39 18.20 -14.75 -1.26
C ALA A 39 18.18 -16.08 -0.49
N ARG A 40 17.05 -16.42 0.15
CA ARG A 40 16.88 -17.65 0.93
C ARG A 40 16.06 -18.72 0.21
N MET A 41 15.47 -18.39 -0.95
CA MET A 41 14.73 -19.34 -1.78
C MET A 41 15.67 -20.34 -2.46
N SER A 42 15.16 -21.55 -2.71
CA SER A 42 15.80 -22.45 -3.67
C SER A 42 15.75 -21.83 -5.07
N ASP A 43 16.75 -22.16 -5.90
CA ASP A 43 16.81 -21.66 -7.28
C ASP A 43 15.57 -22.04 -8.09
N GLY A 44 15.00 -23.23 -7.88
CA GLY A 44 13.77 -23.68 -8.54
C GLY A 44 12.60 -22.74 -8.25
N VAL A 45 12.26 -22.54 -6.97
CA VAL A 45 11.13 -21.67 -6.56
C VAL A 45 11.34 -20.24 -7.04
N ARG A 46 12.56 -19.71 -6.89
CA ARG A 46 12.88 -18.34 -7.35
C ARG A 46 12.69 -18.18 -8.85
N ASN A 47 13.18 -19.14 -9.64
CA ASN A 47 13.06 -19.10 -11.09
C ASN A 47 11.60 -19.26 -11.53
N ASP A 48 10.83 -20.15 -10.91
CA ASP A 48 9.42 -20.35 -11.23
C ASP A 48 8.60 -19.08 -10.98
N LEU A 49 8.75 -18.45 -9.79
CA LEU A 49 8.08 -17.17 -9.48
C LEU A 49 8.49 -16.07 -10.46
N SER A 50 9.78 -15.96 -10.76
CA SER A 50 10.31 -14.96 -11.70
C SER A 50 9.79 -15.16 -13.12
N ASN A 51 9.75 -16.40 -13.60
CA ASN A 51 9.25 -16.73 -14.93
C ASN A 51 7.75 -16.45 -15.08
N VAL A 52 6.95 -16.82 -14.07
CA VAL A 52 5.51 -16.54 -14.09
C VAL A 52 5.26 -15.03 -14.07
N ALA A 53 5.94 -14.29 -13.19
CA ALA A 53 5.82 -12.83 -13.12
C ALA A 53 6.22 -12.15 -14.45
N MET A 54 7.32 -12.59 -15.08
CA MET A 54 7.77 -12.07 -16.37
C MET A 54 6.76 -12.37 -17.49
N ASN A 55 6.19 -13.58 -17.54
CA ASN A 55 5.19 -13.96 -18.53
C ASN A 55 3.89 -13.17 -18.38
N LEU A 56 3.46 -12.90 -17.14
CA LEU A 56 2.32 -12.04 -16.85
C LEU A 56 2.60 -10.60 -17.28
N ALA A 57 3.76 -10.06 -16.90
CA ALA A 57 4.16 -8.71 -17.26
C ALA A 57 4.22 -8.51 -18.79
N GLN A 58 4.78 -9.51 -19.52
CA GLN A 58 4.79 -9.48 -20.98
C GLN A 58 3.37 -9.55 -21.56
N SER A 59 2.50 -10.41 -21.02
CA SER A 59 1.10 -10.50 -21.47
C SER A 59 0.32 -9.20 -21.23
N ILE A 60 0.60 -8.51 -20.12
CA ILE A 60 0.01 -7.20 -19.80
C ILE A 60 0.54 -6.14 -20.76
N LYS A 61 1.84 -6.07 -20.99
CA LYS A 61 2.47 -5.16 -21.96
C LYS A 61 1.90 -5.33 -23.35
N ASP A 62 1.61 -6.58 -23.77
CA ASP A 62 0.99 -6.92 -25.06
C ASP A 62 -0.52 -6.64 -25.07
N GLY A 63 -1.14 -6.19 -23.97
CA GLY A 63 -2.59 -6.01 -23.84
C GLY A 63 -3.39 -7.31 -23.92
N ASN A 64 -2.76 -8.47 -23.70
CA ASN A 64 -3.39 -9.78 -23.86
C ASN A 64 -4.13 -10.23 -22.58
N SER A 65 -5.28 -9.61 -22.31
CA SER A 65 -6.12 -9.95 -21.16
C SER A 65 -6.52 -11.43 -21.11
N ALA A 66 -6.68 -12.09 -22.27
CA ALA A 66 -7.06 -13.50 -22.30
C ALA A 66 -5.94 -14.41 -21.73
N LYS A 67 -4.67 -14.13 -22.04
CA LYS A 67 -3.54 -14.85 -21.44
C LYS A 67 -3.43 -14.60 -19.95
N VAL A 68 -3.64 -13.38 -19.49
CA VAL A 68 -3.64 -13.03 -18.07
C VAL A 68 -4.77 -13.80 -17.35
N GLN A 69 -5.97 -13.81 -17.92
CA GLN A 69 -7.13 -14.54 -17.38
C GLN A 69 -6.86 -16.04 -17.26
N ALA A 70 -6.27 -16.66 -18.28
CA ALA A 70 -5.91 -18.08 -18.27
C ALA A 70 -4.87 -18.43 -17.19
N ALA A 71 -4.02 -17.47 -16.81
CA ALA A 71 -3.01 -17.61 -15.76
C ALA A 71 -3.54 -17.22 -14.36
N THR A 72 -4.81 -16.84 -14.22
CA THR A 72 -5.44 -16.43 -12.96
C THR A 72 -6.01 -17.64 -12.21
N ILE A 73 -6.04 -17.57 -10.87
CA ILE A 73 -6.68 -18.58 -10.03
C ILE A 73 -8.16 -18.73 -10.37
N ALA A 74 -8.71 -19.94 -10.18
CA ALA A 74 -10.06 -20.29 -10.65
C ALA A 74 -11.15 -19.35 -10.08
N GLU A 75 -11.01 -18.90 -8.83
CA GLU A 75 -11.97 -18.02 -8.17
C GLU A 75 -12.12 -16.66 -8.86
N PHE A 76 -11.06 -16.17 -9.51
CA PHE A 76 -11.03 -14.86 -10.19
C PHE A 76 -10.97 -14.98 -11.72
N ALA A 77 -10.96 -16.19 -12.27
CA ALA A 77 -10.85 -16.42 -13.71
C ALA A 77 -12.20 -16.33 -14.46
N SER A 78 -13.36 -16.30 -13.77
CA SER A 78 -14.65 -16.10 -14.45
C SER A 78 -14.72 -14.72 -15.12
N ALA A 79 -15.45 -14.58 -16.20
CA ALA A 79 -15.54 -13.32 -16.95
C ALA A 79 -15.96 -12.13 -16.07
N SER A 80 -16.93 -12.33 -15.17
CA SER A 80 -17.39 -11.28 -14.25
C SER A 80 -16.35 -10.94 -13.17
N ALA A 81 -15.69 -11.93 -12.59
CA ALA A 81 -14.67 -11.70 -11.55
C ALA A 81 -13.38 -11.08 -12.13
N PHE A 82 -13.04 -11.42 -13.38
CA PHE A 82 -11.85 -10.90 -14.06
C PHE A 82 -12.06 -9.52 -14.71
N ALA A 83 -13.28 -9.01 -14.83
CA ALA A 83 -13.59 -7.78 -15.57
C ALA A 83 -12.81 -6.55 -15.10
N SER A 84 -12.67 -6.36 -13.80
CA SER A 84 -11.87 -5.26 -13.23
C SER A 84 -10.39 -5.41 -13.56
N THR A 85 -9.82 -6.61 -13.43
CA THR A 85 -8.44 -6.90 -13.80
C THR A 85 -8.20 -6.70 -15.30
N ALA A 86 -9.13 -7.11 -16.15
CA ALA A 86 -9.06 -6.88 -17.60
C ALA A 86 -9.01 -5.38 -17.93
N SER A 87 -9.83 -4.56 -17.25
CA SER A 87 -9.79 -3.10 -17.41
C SER A 87 -8.44 -2.51 -17.02
N VAL A 88 -7.87 -2.95 -15.89
CA VAL A 88 -6.54 -2.52 -15.45
C VAL A 88 -5.46 -2.94 -16.45
N VAL A 89 -5.50 -4.18 -16.99
CA VAL A 89 -4.58 -4.64 -18.04
C VAL A 89 -4.65 -3.74 -19.26
N GLN A 90 -5.86 -3.45 -19.75
CA GLN A 90 -6.07 -2.62 -20.94
C GLN A 90 -5.61 -1.17 -20.72
N SER A 91 -5.82 -0.60 -19.55
CA SER A 91 -5.38 0.77 -19.24
C SER A 91 -3.87 0.86 -18.98
N THR A 92 -3.22 -0.23 -18.57
CA THR A 92 -1.78 -0.30 -18.28
C THR A 92 -0.96 -0.58 -19.53
N ALA A 93 -1.42 -1.45 -20.43
CA ALA A 93 -0.68 -1.88 -21.63
C ALA A 93 -0.07 -0.72 -22.45
N PRO A 94 -0.83 0.34 -22.84
CA PRO A 94 -0.28 1.44 -23.63
C PRO A 94 0.82 2.24 -22.87
N LYS A 95 0.82 2.20 -21.53
CA LYS A 95 1.79 2.89 -20.70
C LYS A 95 3.14 2.17 -20.65
N LEU A 96 3.16 0.87 -21.00
CA LEU A 96 4.36 0.01 -21.03
C LEU A 96 4.95 -0.15 -22.44
N ALA A 97 4.39 0.53 -23.43
CA ALA A 97 4.84 0.40 -24.82
C ALA A 97 6.31 0.83 -24.96
N GLY A 98 7.14 -0.04 -25.53
CA GLY A 98 8.58 0.22 -25.69
C GLY A 98 9.44 -0.14 -24.47
N ASP A 99 8.87 -0.29 -23.29
CA ASP A 99 9.64 -0.52 -22.06
C ASP A 99 10.33 -1.89 -22.05
N THR A 100 11.45 -1.95 -21.34
CA THR A 100 12.11 -3.23 -21.02
C THR A 100 11.63 -3.73 -19.67
N LEU A 101 11.33 -5.04 -19.58
CA LEU A 101 10.82 -5.67 -18.37
C LEU A 101 11.97 -6.35 -17.60
N ARG A 102 11.99 -6.20 -16.27
CA ARG A 102 12.97 -6.82 -15.39
C ARG A 102 12.34 -7.22 -14.06
N VAL A 103 12.40 -8.50 -13.71
CA VAL A 103 12.06 -8.94 -12.34
C VAL A 103 13.10 -8.38 -11.37
N THR A 104 12.65 -7.68 -10.35
CA THR A 104 13.54 -7.05 -9.37
C THR A 104 13.55 -7.77 -8.04
N GLN A 105 12.42 -8.29 -7.62
CA GLN A 105 12.29 -8.96 -6.33
C GLN A 105 11.18 -10.00 -6.37
N VAL A 106 11.39 -11.11 -5.65
CA VAL A 106 10.36 -12.13 -5.37
C VAL A 106 10.41 -12.53 -3.90
N TYR A 107 9.24 -12.78 -3.33
CA TYR A 107 9.03 -13.29 -1.98
C TYR A 107 8.13 -14.50 -2.03
N GLN A 108 8.35 -15.46 -1.15
CA GLN A 108 7.42 -16.56 -0.91
C GLN A 108 6.80 -16.38 0.47
N LEU A 109 5.47 -16.38 0.52
CA LEU A 109 4.66 -16.18 1.71
C LEU A 109 3.90 -17.47 2.00
N ASP A 110 4.10 -18.05 3.17
CA ASP A 110 3.48 -19.32 3.57
C ASP A 110 2.42 -19.08 4.63
N VAL A 111 1.19 -19.45 4.31
CA VAL A 111 0.03 -19.44 5.22
C VAL A 111 -0.73 -20.77 5.18
N GLN A 112 -0.04 -21.88 4.86
CA GLN A 112 -0.65 -23.20 4.81
C GLN A 112 -1.26 -23.62 6.15
N GLY A 113 -0.72 -23.13 7.27
CA GLY A 113 -1.22 -23.39 8.61
C GLY A 113 -2.51 -22.63 8.97
N ARG A 114 -2.96 -21.65 8.19
CA ARG A 114 -4.21 -20.92 8.49
C ARG A 114 -5.44 -21.81 8.39
N LYS A 115 -6.47 -21.45 9.15
CA LYS A 115 -7.78 -22.11 9.05
C LYS A 115 -8.53 -21.65 7.81
N ALA A 116 -9.19 -22.57 7.13
CA ALA A 116 -10.09 -22.21 6.03
C ALA A 116 -11.20 -21.27 6.52
N GLY A 117 -11.42 -20.17 5.79
CA GLY A 117 -12.42 -19.15 6.16
C GLY A 117 -11.93 -18.12 7.19
N ASP A 118 -10.67 -18.17 7.61
CA ASP A 118 -10.07 -17.11 8.41
C ASP A 118 -9.94 -15.83 7.57
N THR A 119 -10.64 -14.76 7.98
CA THR A 119 -10.64 -13.45 7.33
C THR A 119 -9.69 -12.45 7.99
N SER A 120 -8.99 -12.87 9.06
CA SER A 120 -8.01 -12.00 9.72
C SER A 120 -6.87 -11.62 8.79
N GLU A 121 -6.11 -10.62 9.19
CA GLU A 121 -4.92 -10.19 8.49
C GLU A 121 -3.80 -11.24 8.57
N ALA A 122 -3.09 -11.42 7.48
CA ALA A 122 -1.90 -12.26 7.40
C ALA A 122 -0.68 -11.36 7.35
N ASP A 123 0.13 -11.39 8.42
CA ASP A 123 1.30 -10.53 8.56
C ASP A 123 2.57 -11.31 8.28
N PHE A 124 3.42 -10.77 7.42
CA PHE A 124 4.69 -11.35 7.05
C PHE A 124 5.80 -10.33 7.22
N SER A 125 6.85 -10.68 7.95
CA SER A 125 8.07 -9.89 8.03
C SER A 125 9.19 -10.59 7.26
N CYS A 126 9.73 -9.90 6.26
CA CYS A 126 10.69 -10.40 5.29
C CYS A 126 12.02 -9.72 5.48
N ALA A 127 12.80 -10.16 6.47
CA ALA A 127 14.11 -9.60 6.75
C ALA A 127 15.09 -9.83 5.60
N LEU A 128 15.75 -8.78 5.13
CA LEU A 128 16.78 -8.86 4.10
C LEU A 128 18.10 -9.31 4.73
N SER A 129 18.67 -10.41 4.21
CA SER A 129 19.89 -11.01 4.74
C SER A 129 21.05 -10.02 4.81
N GLY A 130 21.66 -9.93 5.99
CA GLY A 130 22.84 -9.06 6.22
C GLY A 130 22.53 -7.59 6.40
N THR A 131 21.26 -7.20 6.54
CA THR A 131 20.84 -5.81 6.77
C THR A 131 19.87 -5.73 7.95
N THR A 132 19.57 -4.50 8.40
CA THR A 132 18.49 -4.19 9.33
C THR A 132 17.19 -3.82 8.59
N SER A 133 17.18 -3.92 7.27
CA SER A 133 16.02 -3.59 6.44
C SER A 133 15.12 -4.81 6.28
N GLU A 134 13.84 -4.60 6.34
CA GLU A 134 12.81 -5.61 6.10
C GLU A 134 11.72 -5.05 5.19
N THR A 135 10.98 -5.95 4.57
CA THR A 135 9.75 -5.68 3.85
C THR A 135 8.64 -6.45 4.54
N ASP A 136 7.57 -5.78 4.87
CA ASP A 136 6.43 -6.36 5.56
C ASP A 136 5.21 -6.36 4.65
N PHE A 137 4.42 -7.42 4.76
CA PHE A 137 3.15 -7.53 4.06
C PHE A 137 2.04 -7.81 5.07
N SER A 138 0.93 -7.10 4.94
CA SER A 138 -0.27 -7.26 5.77
C SER A 138 -1.46 -7.45 4.85
N ILE A 139 -1.87 -8.72 4.63
CA ILE A 139 -2.84 -9.08 3.59
C ILE A 139 -4.07 -9.71 4.23
N SER A 140 -5.21 -9.03 4.13
CA SER A 140 -6.48 -9.52 4.69
C SER A 140 -7.06 -10.67 3.87
N GLY A 141 -7.67 -11.65 4.56
CA GLY A 141 -8.50 -12.67 3.95
C GLY A 141 -7.77 -13.66 3.04
N LEU A 142 -6.45 -13.88 3.21
CA LEU A 142 -5.73 -14.91 2.46
C LEU A 142 -6.19 -16.31 2.86
N PRO A 143 -6.72 -17.14 1.93
CA PRO A 143 -6.95 -18.57 2.17
C PRO A 143 -5.62 -19.30 2.49
N PRO A 144 -5.70 -20.46 3.21
CA PRO A 144 -4.52 -21.30 3.43
C PRO A 144 -3.81 -21.64 2.11
N GLY A 145 -2.47 -21.53 2.07
CA GLY A 145 -1.71 -21.85 0.88
C GLY A 145 -0.31 -21.26 0.86
N LEU A 146 0.38 -21.52 -0.25
CA LEU A 146 1.64 -20.87 -0.60
C LEU A 146 1.36 -19.73 -1.58
N TYR A 147 1.91 -18.57 -1.27
CA TYR A 147 1.82 -17.38 -2.09
C TYR A 147 3.20 -16.92 -2.53
N GLY A 148 3.24 -16.18 -3.62
CA GLY A 148 4.42 -15.46 -4.08
C GLY A 148 4.06 -13.99 -4.26
N PHE A 149 4.94 -13.09 -3.87
CA PHE A 149 4.86 -11.69 -4.26
C PHE A 149 6.04 -11.36 -5.15
N ALA A 150 5.76 -10.92 -6.37
CA ALA A 150 6.78 -10.67 -7.38
C ALA A 150 6.65 -9.25 -7.93
N MET A 151 7.79 -8.59 -8.11
CA MET A 151 7.87 -7.23 -8.64
C MET A 151 8.64 -7.22 -9.95
N VAL A 152 8.02 -6.64 -11.00
CA VAL A 152 8.61 -6.46 -12.32
C VAL A 152 8.64 -4.98 -12.64
N GLU A 153 9.83 -4.44 -12.85
CA GLU A 153 10.00 -3.09 -13.37
C GLU A 153 9.84 -3.08 -14.88
N ALA A 154 9.05 -2.13 -15.37
CA ALA A 154 9.01 -1.73 -16.76
C ALA A 154 9.79 -0.42 -16.88
N ASN A 155 10.95 -0.48 -17.52
CA ASN A 155 11.90 0.62 -17.61
C ASN A 155 11.81 1.28 -19.00
N GLY A 156 11.40 2.52 -18.99
CA GLY A 156 11.26 3.41 -20.15
C GLY A 156 11.28 4.86 -19.67
N ASP A 157 10.78 5.78 -20.51
CA ASP A 157 10.72 7.21 -20.19
C ASP A 157 9.82 7.50 -18.96
N ARG A 158 8.81 6.67 -18.74
CA ARG A 158 7.91 6.73 -17.60
C ARG A 158 7.86 5.35 -16.94
N PRO A 159 8.79 5.05 -16.02
CA PRO A 159 8.94 3.71 -15.46
C PRO A 159 7.70 3.31 -14.63
N TRP A 160 7.34 2.04 -14.73
CA TRP A 160 6.24 1.41 -13.99
C TRP A 160 6.75 0.26 -13.13
N LEU A 161 6.04 -0.01 -12.04
CA LEU A 161 6.18 -1.23 -11.27
C LEU A 161 4.91 -2.07 -11.41
N LEU A 162 5.10 -3.32 -11.79
CA LEU A 162 4.05 -4.33 -11.90
C LEU A 162 4.23 -5.30 -10.75
N SER A 163 3.40 -5.20 -9.73
CA SER A 163 3.44 -6.10 -8.58
C SER A 163 2.37 -7.18 -8.70
N PHE A 164 2.76 -8.42 -8.48
CA PHE A 164 1.92 -9.61 -8.61
C PHE A 164 1.83 -10.35 -7.29
N LEU A 165 0.61 -10.58 -6.80
CA LEU A 165 0.35 -11.62 -5.83
C LEU A 165 0.02 -12.90 -6.59
N LEU A 166 0.81 -13.94 -6.36
CA LEU A 166 0.66 -15.26 -6.96
C LEU A 166 0.21 -16.25 -5.88
N ARG A 167 -0.58 -17.26 -6.26
CA ARG A 167 -0.91 -18.39 -5.39
C ARG A 167 -0.52 -19.69 -6.09
N GLN A 168 0.04 -20.62 -5.33
CA GLN A 168 0.31 -21.95 -5.84
C GLN A 168 -0.99 -22.76 -5.84
N ASP A 169 -1.42 -23.20 -7.03
CA ASP A 169 -2.59 -24.02 -7.26
C ASP A 169 -2.18 -25.26 -8.06
N SER A 170 -2.38 -26.45 -7.48
CA SER A 170 -2.00 -27.73 -8.08
C SER A 170 -0.53 -27.78 -8.54
N GLY A 171 0.37 -27.15 -7.76
CA GLY A 171 1.81 -27.08 -8.06
C GLY A 171 2.22 -25.98 -9.04
N LEU A 172 1.28 -25.23 -9.59
CA LEU A 172 1.54 -24.12 -10.53
C LEU A 172 1.27 -22.77 -9.87
N TRP A 173 2.12 -21.79 -10.12
CA TRP A 173 1.88 -20.41 -9.70
C TRP A 173 0.88 -19.72 -10.63
N LYS A 174 -0.18 -19.16 -10.05
CA LYS A 174 -1.24 -18.46 -10.77
C LYS A 174 -1.48 -17.07 -10.16
N LEU A 175 -1.95 -16.14 -10.97
CA LEU A 175 -2.26 -14.79 -10.56
C LEU A 175 -3.43 -14.77 -9.56
N ALA A 176 -3.21 -14.17 -8.38
CA ALA A 176 -4.21 -13.90 -7.37
C ALA A 176 -4.47 -12.39 -7.18
N GLY A 177 -3.53 -11.52 -7.60
CA GLY A 177 -3.70 -10.06 -7.55
C GLY A 177 -2.68 -9.36 -8.44
N PHE A 178 -3.05 -8.19 -9.00
CA PHE A 178 -2.22 -7.37 -9.86
C PHE A 178 -2.31 -5.90 -9.46
N TYR A 179 -1.16 -5.27 -9.18
CA TYR A 179 -1.03 -3.93 -8.60
C TYR A 179 -0.01 -3.12 -9.41
N PRO A 180 -0.42 -2.53 -10.55
CA PRO A 180 0.45 -1.67 -11.35
C PRO A 180 0.43 -0.24 -10.82
N HIS A 181 1.59 0.40 -10.76
CA HIS A 181 1.67 1.84 -10.50
C HIS A 181 2.88 2.48 -11.18
N SER A 182 2.79 3.80 -11.39
CA SER A 182 3.91 4.59 -11.91
C SER A 182 5.02 4.67 -10.86
N ARG A 183 6.28 4.65 -11.29
CA ARG A 183 7.44 4.92 -10.45
C ARG A 183 7.96 6.34 -10.58
N SER A 184 7.34 7.14 -11.41
CA SER A 184 7.70 8.55 -11.60
C SER A 184 6.45 9.41 -11.74
N LEU A 185 6.58 10.66 -11.31
CA LEU A 185 5.59 11.71 -11.43
C LEU A 185 6.32 12.94 -11.98
N ALA A 186 5.86 13.46 -13.13
CA ALA A 186 6.48 14.58 -13.86
C ALA A 186 8.00 14.41 -14.09
N GLY A 187 8.44 13.19 -14.40
CA GLY A 187 9.85 12.87 -14.69
C GLY A 187 10.73 12.65 -13.47
N HIS A 188 10.20 12.74 -12.26
CA HIS A 188 10.90 12.51 -11.01
C HIS A 188 10.44 11.24 -10.31
N ASP A 189 11.36 10.51 -9.68
CA ASP A 189 11.08 9.30 -8.92
C ASP A 189 10.72 9.59 -7.45
N GLY A 190 10.30 8.57 -6.71
CA GLY A 190 9.93 8.71 -5.32
C GLY A 190 11.07 9.17 -4.40
N LEU A 191 12.34 8.87 -4.73
CA LEU A 191 13.48 9.36 -3.94
C LEU A 191 13.70 10.86 -4.14
N TRP A 192 13.48 11.35 -5.35
CA TRP A 192 13.52 12.79 -5.61
C TRP A 192 12.45 13.51 -4.78
N TYR A 193 11.18 13.01 -4.79
CA TYR A 193 10.09 13.59 -3.98
C TYR A 193 10.41 13.55 -2.49
N TRP A 194 10.93 12.45 -1.96
CA TRP A 194 11.33 12.35 -0.57
C TRP A 194 12.42 13.36 -0.20
N THR A 195 13.42 13.51 -1.06
CA THR A 195 14.53 14.46 -0.84
C THR A 195 14.06 15.91 -0.91
N THR A 196 13.17 16.21 -1.86
CA THR A 196 12.58 17.55 -2.03
C THR A 196 11.70 17.89 -0.83
N ALA A 197 10.83 16.98 -0.37
CA ALA A 197 10.02 17.18 0.84
C ALA A 197 10.88 17.56 2.06
N ARG A 198 12.03 16.90 2.25
CA ARG A 198 12.98 17.27 3.32
C ARG A 198 13.60 18.67 3.14
N ALA A 199 13.77 19.11 1.91
CA ALA A 199 14.23 20.47 1.62
C ALA A 199 13.13 21.50 1.94
N ASP A 200 11.87 21.20 1.61
CA ASP A 200 10.72 22.06 1.87
C ASP A 200 10.45 22.21 3.38
N VAL A 201 10.64 21.13 4.18
CA VAL A 201 10.63 21.23 5.65
C VAL A 201 11.65 22.26 6.15
N LYS A 202 12.88 22.26 5.58
CA LYS A 202 13.93 23.22 5.95
C LYS A 202 13.59 24.63 5.48
N ALA A 203 12.91 24.76 4.35
CA ALA A 203 12.42 26.04 3.81
C ALA A 203 11.21 26.59 4.58
N LYS A 204 10.63 25.81 5.50
CA LYS A 204 9.41 26.13 6.25
C LYS A 204 8.16 26.19 5.37
N GLU A 205 8.08 25.29 4.42
CA GLU A 205 6.95 25.05 3.53
C GLU A 205 6.28 23.70 3.85
N PRO A 206 5.67 23.56 5.05
CA PRO A 206 5.23 22.26 5.55
C PRO A 206 4.08 21.63 4.74
N TRP A 207 3.25 22.45 4.09
CA TRP A 207 2.16 21.98 3.25
C TRP A 207 2.67 21.31 1.98
N LEU A 208 3.66 21.92 1.32
CA LEU A 208 4.32 21.37 0.14
C LEU A 208 5.10 20.10 0.51
N ALA A 209 5.86 20.15 1.61
CA ALA A 209 6.55 18.99 2.14
C ALA A 209 5.61 17.81 2.40
N TRP A 210 4.44 18.06 2.99
CA TRP A 210 3.45 17.01 3.29
C TRP A 210 2.93 16.34 2.02
N VAL A 211 2.63 17.11 0.95
CA VAL A 211 2.23 16.58 -0.36
C VAL A 211 3.34 15.71 -0.94
N TYR A 212 4.57 16.22 -0.99
CA TYR A 212 5.69 15.50 -1.61
C TYR A 212 6.13 14.25 -0.84
N PHE A 213 6.00 14.20 0.47
CA PHE A 213 6.13 12.96 1.23
C PHE A 213 5.07 11.94 0.82
N GLY A 214 3.81 12.36 0.62
CA GLY A 214 2.74 11.50 0.14
C GLY A 214 3.03 10.95 -1.26
N ASP A 215 3.49 11.79 -2.18
CA ASP A 215 3.89 11.37 -3.53
C ASP A 215 5.05 10.36 -3.48
N ALA A 216 6.04 10.60 -2.62
CA ALA A 216 7.13 9.67 -2.42
C ALA A 216 6.65 8.29 -1.91
N ASP A 217 5.72 8.26 -0.96
CA ASP A 217 5.14 6.99 -0.46
C ASP A 217 4.42 6.23 -1.57
N VAL A 218 3.60 6.90 -2.36
CA VAL A 218 2.87 6.29 -3.49
C VAL A 218 3.82 5.73 -4.55
N LEU A 219 4.88 6.47 -4.91
CA LEU A 219 5.83 6.08 -5.95
C LEU A 219 6.80 4.96 -5.50
N LEU A 220 7.07 4.84 -4.19
CA LEU A 220 8.00 3.86 -3.63
C LEU A 220 7.31 2.59 -3.13
N ARG A 221 6.02 2.63 -2.82
CA ARG A 221 5.26 1.52 -2.25
C ARG A 221 4.84 0.53 -3.33
N PRO A 222 5.21 -0.78 -3.21
CA PRO A 222 4.93 -1.76 -4.27
C PRO A 222 3.46 -2.20 -4.35
N ALA A 223 2.71 -2.10 -3.26
CA ALA A 223 1.27 -2.37 -3.15
C ALA A 223 0.75 -1.80 -1.82
N ASP A 224 -0.56 -1.58 -1.68
CA ASP A 224 -1.15 -0.95 -0.48
C ASP A 224 -0.95 -1.77 0.80
N PHE A 225 -0.81 -3.08 0.68
CA PHE A 225 -0.58 -4.02 1.78
C PHE A 225 0.92 -4.28 2.05
N ALA A 226 1.82 -3.56 1.38
CA ALA A 226 3.25 -3.73 1.54
C ALA A 226 3.89 -2.48 2.15
N THR A 227 4.79 -2.67 3.11
CA THR A 227 5.62 -1.61 3.67
C THR A 227 7.08 -2.06 3.75
N SER A 228 7.94 -1.19 4.22
CA SER A 228 9.35 -1.51 4.47
C SER A 228 9.93 -0.52 5.47
N THR A 229 11.06 -0.87 6.06
CA THR A 229 11.80 0.01 6.98
C THR A 229 11.98 1.43 6.42
N ASN A 230 12.21 1.57 5.11
CA ASN A 230 12.36 2.88 4.48
C ASN A 230 11.02 3.61 4.30
N LEU A 231 9.94 2.91 3.95
CA LEU A 231 8.60 3.50 3.86
C LEU A 231 8.09 3.95 5.23
N ASP A 232 8.34 3.17 6.27
CA ASP A 232 7.97 3.54 7.64
C ASP A 232 8.73 4.78 8.10
N ARG A 233 10.01 4.89 7.76
CA ARG A 233 10.81 6.09 8.01
C ARG A 233 10.25 7.30 7.25
N LEU A 234 9.88 7.14 5.97
CA LEU A 234 9.28 8.19 5.15
C LEU A 234 7.98 8.70 5.82
N ARG A 235 7.09 7.79 6.22
CA ARG A 235 5.82 8.13 6.89
C ARG A 235 6.03 8.81 8.25
N ALA A 236 7.04 8.35 9.01
CA ALA A 236 7.41 9.01 10.26
C ALA A 236 7.92 10.43 10.02
N GLU A 237 8.72 10.68 8.97
CA GLU A 237 9.18 12.01 8.58
C GLU A 237 8.01 12.89 8.12
N GLN A 238 7.07 12.37 7.33
CA GLN A 238 5.84 13.07 6.93
C GLN A 238 5.02 13.50 8.15
N THR A 239 4.79 12.57 9.08
CA THR A 239 4.03 12.83 10.31
C THR A 239 4.72 13.90 11.17
N ALA A 240 6.04 13.82 11.32
CA ALA A 240 6.81 14.79 12.10
C ALA A 240 6.83 16.21 11.47
N ALA A 241 6.70 16.30 10.15
CA ALA A 241 6.70 17.55 9.40
C ALA A 241 5.28 18.07 9.11
N ALA A 242 4.23 17.32 9.46
CA ALA A 242 2.85 17.69 9.15
C ALA A 242 2.46 19.03 9.76
N PRO A 243 1.77 19.92 9.00
CA PRO A 243 1.12 21.09 9.56
C PRO A 243 0.17 20.69 10.69
N PRO A 244 -0.06 21.54 11.69
CA PRO A 244 -0.96 21.23 12.81
C PRO A 244 -2.34 20.74 12.39
N GLU A 245 -2.86 21.27 11.28
CA GLU A 245 -4.15 20.92 10.70
C GLU A 245 -4.18 19.51 10.09
N LEU A 246 -3.01 18.95 9.75
CA LEU A 246 -2.86 17.65 9.08
C LEU A 246 -2.24 16.56 9.96
N ILE A 247 -1.95 16.83 11.24
CA ILE A 247 -1.35 15.85 12.16
C ILE A 247 -2.14 14.54 12.23
N ASN A 248 -3.47 14.62 12.16
CA ASN A 248 -4.36 13.47 12.18
C ASN A 248 -4.73 12.99 10.76
N GLY A 249 -4.00 13.44 9.73
CA GLY A 249 -4.34 13.20 8.34
C GLY A 249 -5.53 14.02 7.85
N ILE A 250 -5.96 13.71 6.63
CA ILE A 250 -7.14 14.31 5.99
C ILE A 250 -8.01 13.19 5.43
N SER A 251 -9.31 13.22 5.72
CA SER A 251 -10.26 12.22 5.26
C SER A 251 -11.68 12.77 5.27
N GLN A 252 -12.65 11.95 4.87
CA GLN A 252 -14.06 12.31 4.93
C GLN A 252 -14.54 12.52 6.38
N ASP A 253 -14.02 11.75 7.33
CA ASP A 253 -14.35 11.85 8.75
C ASP A 253 -13.55 12.94 9.47
N ASN A 254 -12.39 13.32 8.92
CA ASN A 254 -11.50 14.36 9.44
C ASN A 254 -11.12 15.34 8.32
N PRO A 255 -12.07 16.15 7.79
CA PRO A 255 -11.78 17.07 6.70
C PRO A 255 -10.98 18.29 7.15
N LEU A 256 -10.10 18.76 6.28
CA LEU A 256 -9.50 20.08 6.42
C LEU A 256 -10.56 21.15 6.14
N VAL A 257 -10.85 22.01 7.11
CA VAL A 257 -11.85 23.07 6.97
C VAL A 257 -11.16 24.41 6.72
N ILE A 258 -11.39 24.99 5.55
CA ILE A 258 -10.87 26.31 5.16
C ILE A 258 -12.03 27.29 5.01
N LYS A 259 -11.89 28.46 5.62
CA LYS A 259 -12.85 29.55 5.48
C LYS A 259 -12.43 30.50 4.36
N GLY A 260 -13.30 30.63 3.36
CA GLY A 260 -13.05 31.55 2.25
C GLY A 260 -13.36 33.03 2.61
N SER A 261 -12.87 33.93 1.76
CA SER A 261 -13.13 35.37 1.86
C SER A 261 -14.64 35.74 1.78
N ASN A 262 -15.43 34.87 1.14
CA ASN A 262 -16.89 34.95 1.07
C ASN A 262 -17.61 34.50 2.35
N GLY A 263 -16.86 34.14 3.41
CA GLY A 263 -17.38 33.67 4.69
C GLY A 263 -17.87 32.21 4.71
N LYS A 264 -17.82 31.51 3.60
CA LYS A 264 -18.19 30.08 3.50
C LYS A 264 -17.04 29.19 3.96
N GLU A 265 -17.39 28.05 4.56
CA GLU A 265 -16.45 26.99 4.91
C GLU A 265 -16.42 25.93 3.81
N TYR A 266 -15.22 25.49 3.45
CA TYR A 266 -14.95 24.43 2.50
C TYR A 266 -14.25 23.28 3.22
N ARG A 267 -14.71 22.04 2.99
CA ARG A 267 -14.27 20.85 3.71
C ARG A 267 -13.54 19.93 2.74
N PHE A 268 -12.23 20.05 2.71
CA PHE A 268 -11.38 19.18 1.88
C PHE A 268 -11.19 17.83 2.57
N THR A 269 -11.37 16.75 1.81
CA THR A 269 -11.31 15.37 2.29
C THR A 269 -10.07 14.64 1.83
N SER A 270 -9.41 15.11 0.77
CA SER A 270 -8.06 14.71 0.37
C SER A 270 -7.43 15.75 -0.55
N PHE A 271 -6.11 15.75 -0.60
CA PHE A 271 -5.33 16.40 -1.66
C PHE A 271 -4.04 15.62 -1.90
N ALA A 272 -3.63 15.56 -3.16
CA ALA A 272 -2.44 14.87 -3.61
C ALA A 272 -1.92 15.55 -4.89
N ALA A 273 -0.67 15.31 -5.23
CA ALA A 273 -0.18 15.68 -6.54
C ALA A 273 -0.34 14.50 -7.52
N GLU A 274 -0.73 14.79 -8.74
CA GLU A 274 -0.84 13.81 -9.81
C GLU A 274 -0.15 14.31 -11.08
N GLY A 275 0.37 13.39 -11.89
CA GLY A 275 0.92 13.73 -13.19
C GLY A 275 -0.16 14.16 -14.18
N SER A 276 0.18 15.11 -15.03
CA SER A 276 -0.60 15.38 -16.23
C SER A 276 -0.56 14.18 -17.19
N ASP A 277 -1.53 14.09 -18.11
CA ASP A 277 -1.64 12.96 -19.05
C ASP A 277 -0.39 12.81 -19.93
N ASP A 278 0.29 13.91 -20.25
CA ASP A 278 1.55 13.92 -20.98
C ASP A 278 2.76 13.57 -20.09
N GLY A 279 2.57 13.46 -18.78
CA GLY A 279 3.61 13.12 -17.79
C GLY A 279 4.64 14.20 -17.53
N LYS A 280 4.42 15.45 -18.00
CA LYS A 280 5.41 16.53 -17.92
C LYS A 280 5.17 17.52 -16.80
N GLN A 281 3.98 17.57 -16.26
CA GLN A 281 3.58 18.51 -15.24
C GLN A 281 2.92 17.78 -14.06
N VAL A 282 2.92 18.45 -12.92
CA VAL A 282 2.18 18.02 -11.73
C VAL A 282 0.98 18.92 -11.56
N LYS A 283 -0.17 18.31 -11.34
CA LYS A 283 -1.41 19.00 -10.96
C LYS A 283 -1.73 18.71 -9.51
N LEU A 284 -2.29 19.67 -8.81
CA LEU A 284 -2.87 19.43 -7.49
C LEU A 284 -4.29 18.88 -7.66
N VAL A 285 -4.58 17.74 -7.05
CA VAL A 285 -5.92 17.12 -7.04
C VAL A 285 -6.52 17.28 -5.65
N LEU A 286 -7.69 17.89 -5.62
CA LEU A 286 -8.44 18.19 -4.40
C LEU A 286 -9.77 17.44 -4.42
N HIS A 287 -10.10 16.77 -3.32
CA HIS A 287 -11.45 16.30 -3.04
C HIS A 287 -12.06 17.12 -1.93
N MET A 288 -13.31 17.51 -2.06
CA MET A 288 -14.05 18.22 -1.00
C MET A 288 -15.46 17.65 -0.85
N SER A 289 -15.91 17.50 0.39
CA SER A 289 -17.30 17.21 0.69
C SER A 289 -18.16 18.45 0.42
N ALA A 290 -19.20 18.32 -0.37
CA ALA A 290 -20.04 19.42 -0.77
C ALA A 290 -21.49 18.99 -1.04
N ASP A 291 -22.45 19.91 -0.81
CA ASP A 291 -23.81 19.69 -1.23
C ASP A 291 -23.94 19.63 -2.75
N TYR A 292 -24.86 18.80 -3.22
CA TYR A 292 -25.16 18.72 -4.66
C TYR A 292 -25.73 20.04 -5.17
N ILE A 293 -25.19 20.54 -6.27
CA ILE A 293 -25.69 21.69 -7.01
C ILE A 293 -26.06 21.23 -8.42
N ALA A 294 -27.33 21.31 -8.78
CA ALA A 294 -27.83 20.85 -10.09
C ALA A 294 -27.34 21.71 -11.27
N ASP A 295 -27.10 23.00 -11.02
CA ASP A 295 -26.52 23.92 -12.02
C ASP A 295 -24.99 23.74 -12.08
N PRO A 296 -24.42 23.24 -13.19
CA PRO A 296 -22.99 23.01 -13.33
C PRO A 296 -22.14 24.29 -13.19
N ASP A 297 -22.67 25.44 -13.64
CA ASP A 297 -21.90 26.69 -13.59
C ASP A 297 -21.84 27.23 -12.15
N ALA A 298 -22.96 27.16 -11.40
CA ALA A 298 -22.95 27.46 -9.97
C ALA A 298 -22.04 26.51 -9.18
N ALA A 299 -21.98 25.24 -9.53
CA ALA A 299 -21.10 24.26 -8.91
C ALA A 299 -19.62 24.56 -9.21
N LYS A 300 -19.27 24.93 -10.46
CA LYS A 300 -17.91 25.39 -10.80
C LYS A 300 -17.50 26.64 -10.03
N VAL A 301 -18.38 27.62 -9.91
CA VAL A 301 -18.12 28.83 -9.11
C VAL A 301 -17.81 28.48 -7.65
N ARG A 302 -18.55 27.52 -7.05
CA ARG A 302 -18.26 27.02 -5.71
C ARG A 302 -16.89 26.37 -5.63
N ASN A 303 -16.56 25.45 -6.55
CA ASN A 303 -15.29 24.73 -6.57
C ASN A 303 -14.12 25.71 -6.70
N ARG A 304 -14.23 26.68 -7.61
CA ARG A 304 -13.22 27.74 -7.79
C ARG A 304 -13.02 28.57 -6.54
N ALA A 305 -14.11 28.94 -5.85
CA ALA A 305 -14.01 29.69 -4.60
C ALA A 305 -13.38 28.87 -3.45
N ALA A 306 -13.62 27.55 -3.41
CA ALA A 306 -12.98 26.64 -2.47
C ALA A 306 -11.46 26.55 -2.73
N THR A 307 -11.07 26.38 -4.00
CA THR A 307 -9.66 26.32 -4.41
C THR A 307 -8.93 27.65 -4.12
N ALA A 308 -9.56 28.79 -4.42
CA ALA A 308 -9.02 30.09 -4.09
C ALA A 308 -8.78 30.25 -2.58
N ALA A 309 -9.75 29.81 -1.76
CA ALA A 309 -9.62 29.85 -0.29
C ALA A 309 -8.43 29.01 0.21
N LEU A 310 -8.20 27.82 -0.37
CA LEU A 310 -7.05 27.00 -0.03
C LEU A 310 -5.71 27.68 -0.40
N PHE A 311 -5.62 28.27 -1.57
CA PHE A 311 -4.41 28.97 -2.02
C PHE A 311 -4.16 30.28 -1.29
N ASP A 312 -5.20 30.99 -0.86
CA ASP A 312 -5.06 32.16 0.00
C ASP A 312 -4.49 31.82 1.37
N ALA A 313 -4.88 30.65 1.90
CA ALA A 313 -4.40 30.14 3.18
C ALA A 313 -2.97 29.55 3.07
N HIS A 314 -2.61 28.93 1.91
CA HIS A 314 -1.38 28.17 1.72
C HIS A 314 -0.75 28.52 0.36
N LYS A 315 -0.04 29.65 0.31
CA LYS A 315 0.51 30.22 -0.92
C LYS A 315 1.56 29.33 -1.58
N GLU A 316 2.32 28.55 -0.79
CA GLU A 316 3.30 27.60 -1.28
C GLU A 316 2.69 26.55 -2.22
N LEU A 317 1.44 26.12 -1.97
CA LEU A 317 0.74 25.21 -2.88
C LEU A 317 0.41 25.89 -4.22
N ARG A 318 0.08 27.17 -4.21
CA ARG A 318 -0.18 27.94 -5.43
C ARG A 318 1.06 28.09 -6.31
N GLU A 319 2.21 28.25 -5.69
CA GLU A 319 3.49 28.47 -6.40
C GLU A 319 4.09 27.18 -6.96
N ALA A 320 3.77 26.03 -6.35
CA ALA A 320 4.35 24.73 -6.70
C ALA A 320 3.66 24.02 -7.88
N PHE A 321 2.39 24.32 -8.16
CA PHE A 321 1.61 23.62 -9.17
C PHE A 321 1.16 24.54 -10.31
N ASN A 322 0.98 23.98 -11.51
CA ASN A 322 0.49 24.73 -12.67
C ASN A 322 -1.02 24.66 -12.85
N SER A 323 -1.63 23.54 -12.44
CA SER A 323 -3.06 23.29 -12.57
C SER A 323 -3.62 22.60 -11.34
N VAL A 324 -4.91 22.73 -11.17
CA VAL A 324 -5.66 22.10 -10.08
C VAL A 324 -6.92 21.45 -10.59
N TRP A 325 -7.19 20.26 -10.08
CA TRP A 325 -8.43 19.52 -10.30
C TRP A 325 -9.19 19.43 -9.00
N THR A 326 -10.41 19.97 -8.96
CA THR A 326 -11.23 19.99 -7.76
C THR A 326 -12.46 19.13 -7.97
N PHE A 327 -12.53 18.03 -7.23
CA PHE A 327 -13.68 17.14 -7.15
C PHE A 327 -14.58 17.54 -5.97
N ALA A 328 -15.83 17.85 -6.25
CA ALA A 328 -16.84 18.06 -5.23
C ALA A 328 -17.67 16.79 -5.07
N ASP A 329 -17.48 16.11 -3.96
CA ASP A 329 -18.11 14.83 -3.64
C ASP A 329 -19.41 15.08 -2.90
N SER A 330 -20.54 14.65 -3.48
CA SER A 330 -21.88 14.74 -2.91
C SER A 330 -22.46 13.33 -2.71
N PRO A 331 -23.09 13.02 -1.58
CA PRO A 331 -23.65 11.70 -1.33
C PRO A 331 -24.62 11.24 -2.43
N GLY A 332 -24.39 10.02 -2.97
CA GLY A 332 -25.25 9.43 -3.99
C GLY A 332 -25.16 10.05 -5.39
N GLN A 333 -24.21 10.93 -5.63
CA GLN A 333 -23.97 11.59 -6.92
C GLN A 333 -22.53 11.31 -7.40
N LEU A 334 -22.33 11.43 -8.72
CA LEU A 334 -20.96 11.45 -9.25
C LEU A 334 -20.28 12.76 -8.85
N PRO A 335 -18.97 12.72 -8.52
CA PRO A 335 -18.20 13.93 -8.19
C PRO A 335 -18.27 14.94 -9.35
N LEU A 336 -18.48 16.21 -9.02
CA LEU A 336 -18.36 17.28 -9.99
C LEU A 336 -16.92 17.74 -10.08
N LEU A 337 -16.28 17.52 -11.23
CA LEU A 337 -14.91 17.90 -11.51
C LEU A 337 -14.84 19.33 -12.10
N THR A 338 -13.95 20.14 -11.55
CA THR A 338 -13.48 21.41 -12.13
C THR A 338 -11.98 21.34 -12.37
N GLN A 339 -11.54 21.66 -13.60
CA GLN A 339 -10.13 21.68 -14.01
C GLN A 339 -9.76 23.10 -14.36
N GLU A 340 -8.73 23.65 -13.74
CA GLU A 340 -8.33 25.04 -13.91
C GLU A 340 -6.80 25.19 -13.88
N ASN A 341 -6.31 26.17 -14.67
CA ASN A 341 -4.93 26.65 -14.50
C ASN A 341 -4.88 27.52 -13.22
N ILE A 342 -3.86 27.32 -12.40
CA ILE A 342 -3.74 28.06 -11.13
C ILE A 342 -3.62 29.56 -11.36
N SER A 343 -3.03 29.99 -12.46
CA SER A 343 -2.94 31.41 -12.85
C SER A 343 -4.30 32.08 -13.11
N GLU A 344 -5.36 31.30 -13.36
CA GLU A 344 -6.71 31.80 -13.62
C GLU A 344 -7.58 31.87 -12.35
N ILE A 345 -7.09 31.32 -11.24
CA ILE A 345 -7.77 31.35 -9.95
C ILE A 345 -7.45 32.67 -9.27
N PRO A 346 -8.46 33.42 -8.77
CA PRO A 346 -8.25 34.73 -8.15
C PRO A 346 -7.38 34.68 -6.91
#